data_8cce3be079c3d4af27be845024befdde
#
_entry.id   8cce3be079c3d4af27be845024befdde
#
_cell.length_a   1.000
_cell.length_b   1.000
_cell.length_c   1.000
_cell.angle_alpha   90.00
_cell.angle_beta   90.00
_cell.angle_gamma   90.00
#
_symmetry.space_group_name_H-M   'P 1'
#
loop_
_entity.id
_entity.type
_entity.pdbx_description
1 polymer ?
#
loop_
_entity_poly.entity_id
_entity_poly.type
_entity_poly.pdbx_seq_one_letter_code
_entity_poly.pdbx_strand_id
1 'polypeptide(L)'
;MLKQLLGNPVVQFLIGRTIGLYMLLVSSTTRWSQVNRAAAEPYWRGEGKLLLCIWHGRFFQLHRLWSFGPGAAKAKMLISRSREGGIIAHAARTVGSEVIRGSAAKRGQQKGGL
;
A
#
# COMPACT_ATOMS: atom_id res chain seq x y z
N MET A 1 -7.76 -13.37 -23.41
CA MET A 1 -8.94 -12.88 -22.71
C MET A 1 -8.64 -12.39 -21.30
N LEU A 2 -8.12 -13.22 -20.43
CA LEU A 2 -7.78 -12.82 -19.04
C LEU A 2 -6.73 -11.69 -18.98
N LYS A 3 -5.69 -11.77 -19.81
CA LYS A 3 -4.65 -10.73 -19.89
C LYS A 3 -5.19 -9.38 -20.33
N GLN A 4 -6.15 -9.36 -21.23
CA GLN A 4 -6.80 -8.13 -21.70
C GLN A 4 -7.70 -7.53 -20.61
N LEU A 5 -8.43 -8.37 -19.89
CA LEU A 5 -9.26 -7.93 -18.77
C LEU A 5 -8.41 -7.33 -17.64
N LEU A 6 -7.32 -7.99 -17.29
CA LEU A 6 -6.40 -7.49 -16.24
C LEU A 6 -5.66 -6.22 -16.67
N GLY A 7 -5.54 -5.94 -17.95
CA GLY A 7 -5.00 -4.69 -18.46
C GLY A 7 -5.97 -3.52 -18.45
N ASN A 8 -7.26 -3.77 -18.28
CA ASN A 8 -8.29 -2.73 -18.29
C ASN A 8 -8.27 -1.95 -16.98
N PRO A 9 -8.14 -0.61 -17.01
CA PRO A 9 -8.10 0.20 -15.77
C PRO A 9 -9.34 0.04 -14.90
N VAL A 10 -10.53 -0.10 -15.49
CA VAL A 10 -11.79 -0.29 -14.75
C VAL A 10 -11.78 -1.62 -14.01
N VAL A 11 -11.33 -2.67 -14.66
CA VAL A 11 -11.22 -4.01 -14.05
C VAL A 11 -10.21 -3.99 -12.91
N GLN A 12 -9.06 -3.36 -13.11
CA GLN A 12 -8.05 -3.19 -12.05
C GLN A 12 -8.60 -2.43 -10.85
N PHE A 13 -9.34 -1.37 -11.10
CA PHE A 13 -9.99 -0.60 -10.05
C PHE A 13 -10.98 -1.45 -9.25
N LEU A 14 -11.84 -2.19 -9.92
CA LEU A 14 -12.84 -3.04 -9.27
C LEU A 14 -12.20 -4.15 -8.44
N ILE A 15 -11.21 -4.84 -9.00
CA ILE A 15 -10.49 -5.90 -8.29
C ILE A 15 -9.72 -5.33 -7.10
N GLY A 16 -8.99 -4.25 -7.29
CA GLY A 16 -8.23 -3.60 -6.23
C GLY A 16 -9.13 -3.09 -5.10
N ARG A 17 -10.27 -2.49 -5.46
CA ARG A 17 -11.25 -2.04 -4.48
C ARG A 17 -11.82 -3.19 -3.67
N THR A 18 -12.14 -4.31 -4.33
CA THR A 18 -12.65 -5.52 -3.67
C THR A 18 -11.60 -6.09 -2.70
N ILE A 19 -10.35 -6.18 -3.12
CA ILE A 19 -9.25 -6.63 -2.27
C ILE A 19 -9.08 -5.70 -1.06
N GLY A 20 -9.09 -4.40 -1.28
CA GLY A 20 -8.96 -3.40 -0.22
C GLY A 20 -10.09 -3.48 0.81
N LEU A 21 -11.32 -3.63 0.35
CA LEU A 21 -12.49 -3.82 1.23
C LEU A 21 -12.39 -5.13 2.03
N TYR A 22 -11.92 -6.20 1.39
CA TYR A 22 -11.66 -7.46 2.08
C TYR A 22 -10.58 -7.31 3.15
N MET A 23 -9.50 -6.60 2.87
CA MET A 23 -8.45 -6.30 3.85
C MET A 23 -9.00 -5.53 5.05
N LEU A 24 -9.85 -4.53 4.81
CA LEU A 24 -10.50 -3.76 5.87
C LEU A 24 -11.44 -4.64 6.70
N LEU A 25 -12.21 -5.51 6.06
CA LEU A 25 -13.10 -6.44 6.75
C LEU A 25 -12.31 -7.37 7.67
N VAL A 26 -11.28 -8.02 7.16
CA VAL A 26 -10.44 -8.94 7.93
C VAL A 26 -9.78 -8.21 9.09
N SER A 27 -9.24 -7.03 8.86
CA SER A 27 -8.57 -6.27 9.91
C SER A 27 -9.52 -5.76 10.98
N SER A 28 -10.77 -5.43 10.63
CA SER A 28 -11.77 -4.99 11.61
C SER A 28 -12.28 -6.13 12.48
N THR A 29 -12.26 -7.35 11.97
CA THR A 29 -12.71 -8.55 12.72
C THR A 29 -11.57 -9.26 13.45
N THR A 30 -10.33 -8.86 13.23
CA THR A 30 -9.15 -9.44 13.86
C THR A 30 -8.77 -8.65 15.12
N ARG A 31 -8.44 -9.37 16.19
CA ARG A 31 -7.88 -8.74 17.40
C ARG A 31 -6.42 -8.39 17.17
N TRP A 32 -6.09 -7.12 17.35
CA TRP A 32 -4.73 -6.62 17.16
C TRP A 32 -4.08 -6.30 18.48
N SER A 33 -2.84 -6.76 18.64
CA SER A 33 -1.98 -6.36 19.75
C SER A 33 -0.71 -5.76 19.16
N GLN A 34 -0.39 -4.54 19.55
CA GLN A 34 0.79 -3.84 19.09
C GLN A 34 1.84 -3.79 20.19
N VAL A 35 3.03 -4.30 19.88
CA VAL A 35 4.18 -4.27 20.78
C VAL A 35 5.11 -3.15 20.32
N ASN A 36 5.66 -2.40 21.29
CA ASN A 36 6.55 -1.26 21.03
C ASN A 36 5.95 -0.15 20.15
N ARG A 37 4.66 0.11 20.31
CA ARG A 37 3.97 1.17 19.59
C ARG A 37 4.64 2.53 19.77
N ALA A 38 5.15 2.81 20.96
CA ALA A 38 5.80 4.07 21.28
C ALA A 38 7.00 4.39 20.38
N ALA A 39 7.70 3.38 19.89
CA ALA A 39 8.82 3.57 18.95
C ALA A 39 8.37 4.11 17.58
N ALA A 40 7.15 3.82 17.15
CA ALA A 40 6.60 4.24 15.86
C ALA A 40 5.82 5.55 15.94
N GLU A 41 5.32 5.94 17.11
CA GLU A 41 4.46 7.12 17.28
C GLU A 41 5.08 8.43 16.77
N PRO A 42 6.37 8.75 16.99
CA PRO A 42 6.96 9.97 16.45
C PRO A 42 6.87 10.03 14.92
N TYR A 43 7.06 8.91 14.26
CA TYR A 43 6.99 8.83 12.81
C TYR A 43 5.55 8.96 12.29
N TRP A 44 4.58 8.44 13.01
CA TRP A 44 3.16 8.63 12.68
C TRP A 44 2.75 10.10 12.78
N ARG A 45 3.37 10.85 13.67
CA ARG A 45 3.15 12.31 13.83
C ARG A 45 3.93 13.15 12.82
N GLY A 46 4.76 12.52 11.99
CA GLY A 46 5.58 13.23 11.02
C GLY A 46 6.91 13.75 11.56
N GLU A 47 7.32 13.33 12.75
CA GLU A 47 8.55 13.75 13.41
C GLU A 47 9.77 12.93 12.93
N GLY A 48 10.06 12.96 11.66
CA GLY A 48 11.21 12.26 11.11
C GLY A 48 10.87 11.45 9.87
N LYS A 49 11.88 10.80 9.31
CA LYS A 49 11.76 9.97 8.12
C LYS A 49 11.88 8.51 8.50
N LEU A 50 10.99 7.68 7.99
CA LEU A 50 11.00 6.25 8.23
C LEU A 50 10.84 5.52 6.91
N LEU A 51 11.69 4.55 6.67
CA LEU A 51 11.54 3.60 5.59
C LEU A 51 11.08 2.26 6.19
N LEU A 52 9.85 1.88 5.91
CA LEU A 52 9.29 0.65 6.43
C LEU A 52 9.47 -0.47 5.41
N CYS A 53 10.23 -1.48 5.78
CA CYS A 53 10.43 -2.69 4.96
C CYS A 53 9.66 -3.84 5.58
N ILE A 54 8.96 -4.61 4.76
CA ILE A 54 8.15 -5.74 5.21
C ILE A 54 8.43 -6.97 4.37
N TRP A 55 8.16 -8.12 4.97
CA TRP A 55 8.15 -9.37 4.21
C TRP A 55 6.94 -9.40 3.27
N HIS A 56 7.15 -9.85 2.06
CA HIS A 56 6.10 -9.90 1.04
C HIS A 56 4.86 -10.68 1.50
N GLY A 57 5.04 -11.75 2.26
CA GLY A 57 3.92 -12.54 2.81
C GLY A 57 3.09 -11.84 3.89
N ARG A 58 3.54 -10.67 4.37
CA ARG A 58 2.81 -9.88 5.38
C ARG A 58 2.16 -8.63 4.80
N PHE A 59 2.19 -8.49 3.49
CA PHE A 59 1.72 -7.31 2.78
C PHE A 59 0.28 -6.91 3.12
N PHE A 60 -0.63 -7.89 3.21
CA PHE A 60 -2.05 -7.62 3.45
C PHE A 60 -2.35 -7.00 4.82
N GLN A 61 -1.46 -7.17 5.78
CA GLN A 61 -1.66 -6.66 7.14
C GLN A 61 -0.92 -5.34 7.41
N LEU A 62 -0.15 -4.87 6.44
CA LEU A 62 0.71 -3.69 6.60
C LEU A 62 -0.06 -2.44 6.99
N HIS A 63 -1.25 -2.25 6.44
CA HIS A 63 -2.06 -1.05 6.70
C HIS A 63 -2.41 -0.88 8.19
N ARG A 64 -2.41 -1.96 8.96
CA ARG A 64 -2.69 -1.89 10.42
C ARG A 64 -1.49 -1.47 11.25
N LEU A 65 -0.30 -1.57 10.69
CA LEU A 65 0.92 -1.11 11.37
C LEU A 65 1.04 0.41 11.38
N TRP A 66 0.32 1.09 10.52
CA TRP A 66 0.37 2.54 10.42
C TRP A 66 -0.90 3.18 11.00
N SER A 67 -0.74 4.27 11.71
CA SER A 67 -1.88 5.01 12.23
C SER A 67 -2.50 5.86 11.13
N PHE A 68 -3.82 5.77 10.99
CA PHE A 68 -4.58 6.59 10.04
C PHE A 68 -5.47 7.61 10.75
N GLY A 69 -5.19 7.88 12.03
CA GLY A 69 -5.93 8.87 12.79
C GLY A 69 -5.71 10.31 12.31
N PRO A 70 -6.54 11.26 12.78
CA PRO A 70 -6.36 12.66 12.46
C PRO A 70 -4.95 13.16 12.85
N GLY A 71 -4.29 13.86 11.94
CA GLY A 71 -2.94 14.36 12.16
C GLY A 71 -1.82 13.33 11.92
N ALA A 72 -2.15 12.08 11.62
CA ALA A 72 -1.13 11.10 11.30
C ALA A 72 -0.51 11.36 9.91
N ALA A 73 0.81 11.21 9.82
CA ALA A 73 1.49 11.26 8.53
C ALA A 73 1.03 10.10 7.65
N LYS A 74 0.81 10.36 6.38
CA LYS A 74 0.37 9.32 5.45
C LYS A 74 1.52 8.42 5.02
N ALA A 75 1.32 7.12 5.12
CA ALA A 75 2.27 6.17 4.58
C ALA A 75 2.23 6.18 3.05
N LYS A 76 3.39 6.21 2.45
CA LYS A 76 3.54 6.15 0.99
C LYS A 76 4.10 4.79 0.61
N MET A 77 3.39 4.09 -0.26
CA MET A 77 3.79 2.78 -0.75
C MET A 77 4.37 2.89 -2.15
N LEU A 78 5.57 2.38 -2.32
CA LEU A 78 6.18 2.27 -3.65
C LEU A 78 5.72 0.97 -4.30
N ILE A 79 5.00 1.09 -5.40
CA ILE A 79 4.40 -0.04 -6.10
C ILE A 79 4.82 0.00 -7.57
N SER A 80 5.17 -1.16 -8.12
CA SER A 80 5.61 -1.27 -9.51
C SER A 80 4.52 -0.85 -10.50
N ARG A 81 4.95 -0.50 -11.73
CA ARG A 81 4.03 -0.13 -12.81
C ARG A 81 3.45 -1.31 -13.56
N SER A 82 3.65 -2.53 -13.07
CA SER A 82 3.06 -3.74 -13.67
C SER A 82 1.53 -3.74 -13.55
N ARG A 83 0.89 -4.69 -14.25
CA ARG A 83 -0.57 -4.87 -14.15
C ARG A 83 -1.00 -5.23 -12.74
N GLU A 84 -0.28 -6.16 -12.12
CA GLU A 84 -0.51 -6.58 -10.74
C GLU A 84 -0.30 -5.42 -9.78
N GLY A 85 0.71 -4.60 -10.05
CA GLY A 85 0.95 -3.37 -9.29
C GLY A 85 -0.22 -2.40 -9.36
N GLY A 86 -0.92 -2.32 -10.49
CA GLY A 86 -2.12 -1.50 -10.64
C GLY A 86 -3.24 -1.95 -9.71
N ILE A 87 -3.48 -3.24 -9.62
CA ILE A 87 -4.47 -3.82 -8.71
C ILE A 87 -4.10 -3.55 -7.25
N ILE A 88 -2.85 -3.79 -6.89
CA ILE A 88 -2.32 -3.54 -5.54
C ILE A 88 -2.41 -2.06 -5.18
N ALA A 89 -2.14 -1.16 -6.13
CA ALA A 89 -2.24 0.27 -5.93
C ALA A 89 -3.67 0.70 -5.55
N HIS A 90 -4.68 0.17 -6.23
CA HIS A 90 -6.09 0.44 -5.89
C HIS A 90 -6.46 -0.12 -4.52
N ALA A 91 -5.98 -1.30 -4.18
CA ALA A 91 -6.17 -1.88 -2.86
C ALA A 91 -5.52 -1.01 -1.77
N ALA A 92 -4.29 -0.56 -1.98
CA ALA A 92 -3.58 0.30 -1.04
C ALA A 92 -4.29 1.64 -0.83
N ARG A 93 -4.78 2.26 -1.89
CA ARG A 93 -5.57 3.51 -1.78
C ARG A 93 -6.87 3.29 -1.02
N THR A 94 -7.51 2.15 -1.21
CA THR A 94 -8.74 1.81 -0.50
C THR A 94 -8.53 1.71 1.01
N VAL A 95 -7.38 1.22 1.45
CA VAL A 95 -7.04 1.14 2.88
C VAL A 95 -6.39 2.41 3.44
N GLY A 96 -6.31 3.48 2.65
CA GLY A 96 -5.87 4.79 3.11
C GLY A 96 -4.41 5.16 2.87
N SER A 97 -3.65 4.33 2.16
CA SER A 97 -2.26 4.63 1.83
C SER A 97 -2.14 5.48 0.57
N GLU A 98 -1.13 6.33 0.51
CA GLU A 98 -0.72 6.99 -0.72
C GLU A 98 0.18 6.05 -1.52
N VAL A 99 0.08 6.11 -2.84
CA VAL A 99 0.80 5.21 -3.74
C VAL A 99 1.71 6.00 -4.65
N ILE A 100 2.98 5.58 -4.71
CA ILE A 100 3.94 6.04 -5.70
C ILE A 100 4.17 4.89 -6.68
N ARG A 101 3.87 5.14 -7.95
CA ARG A 101 4.07 4.14 -9.00
C ARG A 101 5.47 4.29 -9.58
N GLY A 102 6.28 3.26 -9.46
CA GLY A 102 7.62 3.24 -9.98
C GLY A 102 8.24 1.87 -9.91
N SER A 103 9.26 1.62 -10.70
CA SER A 103 10.05 0.40 -10.65
C SER A 103 11.48 0.73 -10.93
N ALA A 104 12.41 -0.19 -10.60
CA ALA A 104 13.78 -0.07 -11.04
C ALA A 104 13.79 0.06 -12.57
N ALA A 105 14.20 1.21 -13.07
CA ALA A 105 14.26 1.46 -14.49
C ALA A 105 15.30 0.54 -15.13
N LYS A 106 14.97 -0.07 -16.25
CA LYS A 106 15.99 -0.68 -17.10
C LYS A 106 17.00 0.39 -17.48
N ARG A 107 18.28 0.00 -17.52
CA ARG A 107 19.39 0.89 -17.90
C ARG A 107 19.01 1.68 -19.17
N GLY A 108 18.89 2.99 -19.07
CA GLY A 108 18.46 3.86 -20.16
C GLY A 108 17.03 4.39 -20.07
N GLN A 109 16.21 3.92 -19.14
CA GLN A 109 14.84 4.40 -18.93
C GLN A 109 14.66 5.03 -17.56
N GLN A 110 15.54 5.95 -17.21
CA GLN A 110 15.48 6.63 -15.91
C GLN A 110 14.43 7.74 -15.82
N LYS A 111 13.51 7.83 -16.75
CA LYS A 111 12.45 8.84 -16.70
C LYS A 111 11.28 8.30 -15.88
N GLY A 112 11.18 8.74 -14.64
CA GLY A 112 9.98 8.52 -13.82
C GLY A 112 10.18 7.77 -12.52
N GLY A 113 11.38 7.59 -12.05
CA GLY A 113 11.63 7.22 -10.67
C GLY A 113 11.82 8.51 -9.87
N LEU A 114 10.93 8.83 -9.01
CA LEU A 114 10.85 10.06 -8.20
C LEU A 114 10.14 11.19 -8.90
#